data_61529ddee2e2bc4f832ec0dd15b448c8
#
_entry.id   61529ddee2e2bc4f832ec0dd15b448c8
#
_cell.length_a   1.000
_cell.length_b   1.000
_cell.length_c   1.000
_cell.angle_alpha   90.00
_cell.angle_beta   90.00
_cell.angle_gamma   90.00
#
_symmetry.space_group_name_H-M   'P 1'
#
loop_
_entity.id
_entity.type
_entity.pdbx_description
1 polymer ?
#
loop_
_entity_poly.entity_id
_entity_poly.type
_entity_poly.pdbx_seq_one_letter_code
_entity_poly.pdbx_strand_id
1 'polypeptide(L)'
;MNRRSFITTAGATVAGSILVPSTSRASFAVGLEQAALPYEPAALEPHIDTLTMTIHYGKHHAGYVAKLSDALKAANLQTSNVAELIADINALPADQQTAIRNNGGGHVNHSWFWQWMAPAGSGPTAPEGKLAEAIQTSFGSLDDMKKAFGEAAGKRFGSGWAWLIKKADGKLAVVSTPNQDNPLMKGIVADSDLGTPVLGLDVWEHAYYLHYQNKRPDYIAAWWNVVNWKQAAACFEGS
;
A
#
# COMPACT_ATOMS: atom_id res chain seq x y z
N MET A 1 -67.61 -7.80 -44.36
CA MET A 1 -66.87 -8.39 -43.23
C MET A 1 -65.42 -7.98 -43.34
N ASN A 2 -65.03 -6.91 -42.64
CA ASN A 2 -63.65 -6.34 -42.65
C ASN A 2 -62.91 -6.73 -41.39
N ARG A 3 -61.88 -7.53 -41.50
CA ARG A 3 -60.94 -7.83 -40.42
C ARG A 3 -59.80 -6.78 -40.46
N ARG A 4 -59.73 -5.88 -39.47
CA ARG A 4 -58.58 -4.99 -39.25
C ARG A 4 -57.57 -5.70 -38.36
N SER A 5 -56.37 -5.94 -38.90
CA SER A 5 -55.19 -6.42 -38.15
C SER A 5 -54.55 -5.22 -37.48
N PHE A 6 -54.40 -5.26 -36.14
CA PHE A 6 -53.57 -4.32 -35.40
C PHE A 6 -52.16 -4.86 -35.33
N ILE A 7 -51.21 -4.13 -35.90
CA ILE A 7 -49.77 -4.37 -35.73
C ILE A 7 -49.34 -3.61 -34.51
N THR A 8 -48.95 -4.31 -33.46
CA THR A 8 -48.31 -3.75 -32.25
C THR A 8 -46.81 -3.77 -32.48
N THR A 9 -46.24 -2.58 -32.64
CA THR A 9 -44.78 -2.40 -32.70
C THR A 9 -44.22 -2.36 -31.29
N ALA A 10 -43.51 -3.39 -30.89
CA ALA A 10 -42.76 -3.40 -29.61
C ALA A 10 -41.44 -2.64 -29.80
N GLY A 11 -41.35 -1.46 -29.16
CA GLY A 11 -40.13 -0.68 -29.09
C GLY A 11 -39.19 -1.33 -28.09
N ALA A 12 -38.07 -1.88 -28.53
CA ALA A 12 -36.98 -2.33 -27.68
C ALA A 12 -36.12 -1.13 -27.26
N THR A 13 -36.25 -0.70 -26.01
CA THR A 13 -35.34 0.25 -25.39
C THR A 13 -34.04 -0.48 -25.07
N VAL A 14 -32.97 -0.24 -25.84
CA VAL A 14 -31.62 -0.66 -25.51
C VAL A 14 -31.09 0.27 -24.46
N ALA A 15 -31.08 -0.18 -23.18
CA ALA A 15 -30.36 0.48 -22.13
C ALA A 15 -28.86 0.25 -22.34
N GLY A 16 -28.19 1.23 -22.92
CA GLY A 16 -26.72 1.25 -23.02
C GLY A 16 -26.10 1.37 -21.64
N SER A 17 -25.60 0.27 -21.10
CA SER A 17 -24.73 0.30 -19.94
C SER A 17 -23.42 0.97 -20.32
N ILE A 18 -23.20 2.21 -19.87
CA ILE A 18 -21.89 2.86 -19.97
C ILE A 18 -20.98 2.13 -18.97
N LEU A 19 -20.14 1.24 -19.47
CA LEU A 19 -19.00 0.73 -18.72
C LEU A 19 -18.03 1.88 -18.52
N VAL A 20 -18.08 2.52 -17.35
CA VAL A 20 -17.00 3.40 -16.89
C VAL A 20 -15.82 2.49 -16.55
N PRO A 21 -14.67 2.60 -17.25
CA PRO A 21 -13.51 1.79 -16.90
C PRO A 21 -13.05 2.16 -15.49
N SER A 22 -13.18 1.22 -14.57
CA SER A 22 -12.64 1.33 -13.20
C SER A 22 -11.11 1.14 -13.25
N THR A 23 -10.38 2.15 -13.73
CA THR A 23 -8.92 2.11 -13.84
C THR A 23 -8.19 2.43 -12.53
N SER A 24 -8.89 2.91 -11.50
CA SER A 24 -8.27 3.41 -10.27
C SER A 24 -8.04 2.37 -9.16
N ARG A 25 -8.61 1.17 -9.25
CA ARG A 25 -8.46 0.13 -8.22
C ARG A 25 -7.32 -0.87 -8.45
N ALA A 26 -6.77 -0.95 -9.66
CA ALA A 26 -5.77 -1.97 -10.01
C ALA A 26 -4.41 -1.77 -9.32
N SER A 27 -4.03 -0.54 -8.96
CA SER A 27 -2.72 -0.24 -8.37
C SER A 27 -2.56 -0.67 -6.90
N PHE A 28 -3.66 -0.99 -6.22
CA PHE A 28 -3.66 -1.41 -4.81
C PHE A 28 -4.04 -2.87 -4.60
N ALA A 29 -4.45 -3.58 -5.63
CA ALA A 29 -4.79 -4.99 -5.54
C ALA A 29 -3.53 -5.83 -5.25
N VAL A 30 -3.60 -6.68 -4.25
CA VAL A 30 -2.55 -7.62 -3.88
C VAL A 30 -3.14 -9.03 -3.89
N GLY A 31 -2.63 -9.90 -4.78
CA GLY A 31 -2.99 -11.32 -4.84
C GLY A 31 -2.42 -12.09 -3.65
N LEU A 32 -2.60 -13.40 -3.64
CA LEU A 32 -2.09 -14.28 -2.57
C LEU A 32 -0.61 -14.64 -2.74
N GLU A 33 -0.07 -14.49 -3.94
CA GLU A 33 1.30 -14.89 -4.25
C GLU A 33 2.28 -13.73 -4.03
N GLN A 34 3.48 -14.07 -3.57
CA GLN A 34 4.57 -13.11 -3.48
C GLN A 34 5.06 -12.77 -4.89
N ALA A 35 4.79 -11.55 -5.34
CA ALA A 35 5.33 -11.07 -6.61
C ALA A 35 6.86 -10.95 -6.54
N ALA A 36 7.56 -11.18 -7.66
CA ALA A 36 9.00 -10.97 -7.75
C ALA A 36 9.38 -9.51 -7.44
N LEU A 37 10.58 -9.32 -6.85
CA LEU A 37 11.13 -7.96 -6.68
C LEU A 37 11.28 -7.30 -8.05
N PRO A 38 10.96 -6.00 -8.17
CA PRO A 38 11.13 -5.25 -9.43
C PRO A 38 12.61 -4.89 -9.73
N TYR A 39 13.53 -5.27 -8.87
CA TYR A 39 14.98 -5.04 -8.97
C TYR A 39 15.74 -6.13 -8.20
N GLU A 40 17.04 -6.26 -8.48
CA GLU A 40 17.92 -7.18 -7.75
C GLU A 40 18.12 -6.73 -6.29
N PRO A 41 18.30 -7.64 -5.32
CA PRO A 41 18.49 -7.27 -3.91
C PRO A 41 19.62 -6.28 -3.65
N ALA A 42 20.69 -6.30 -4.47
CA ALA A 42 21.83 -5.39 -4.36
C ALA A 42 21.56 -3.99 -4.95
N ALA A 43 20.44 -3.79 -5.65
CA ALA A 43 20.20 -2.57 -6.41
C ALA A 43 19.91 -1.33 -5.55
N LEU A 44 19.63 -1.52 -4.26
CA LEU A 44 19.36 -0.42 -3.32
C LEU A 44 20.62 0.00 -2.52
N GLU A 45 21.75 -0.65 -2.75
CA GLU A 45 23.03 -0.22 -2.16
C GLU A 45 23.41 1.21 -2.59
N PRO A 46 24.07 1.98 -1.75
CA PRO A 46 24.49 1.67 -0.36
C PRO A 46 23.42 2.02 0.69
N HIS A 47 22.20 2.32 0.29
CA HIS A 47 21.14 2.86 1.17
C HIS A 47 20.37 1.77 1.93
N ILE A 48 20.18 0.62 1.32
CA ILE A 48 19.67 -0.60 1.96
C ILE A 48 20.56 -1.75 1.48
N ASP A 49 21.15 -2.48 2.42
CA ASP A 49 22.12 -3.50 2.10
C ASP A 49 21.49 -4.77 1.52
N THR A 50 22.29 -5.47 0.70
CA THR A 50 21.88 -6.69 0.01
C THR A 50 21.41 -7.79 0.95
N LEU A 51 22.04 -7.93 2.13
CA LEU A 51 21.66 -8.96 3.10
C LEU A 51 20.30 -8.65 3.72
N THR A 52 20.05 -7.39 4.09
CA THR A 52 18.73 -6.93 4.55
C THR A 52 17.68 -7.25 3.49
N MET A 53 17.88 -6.85 2.23
CA MET A 53 16.92 -7.12 1.16
C MET A 53 16.64 -8.60 0.96
N THR A 54 17.70 -9.44 0.96
CA THR A 54 17.58 -10.89 0.78
C THR A 54 16.76 -11.55 1.89
N ILE A 55 17.00 -11.17 3.15
CA ILE A 55 16.28 -11.70 4.31
C ILE A 55 14.88 -11.12 4.38
N HIS A 56 14.73 -9.82 4.20
CA HIS A 56 13.46 -9.12 4.32
C HIS A 56 12.44 -9.63 3.30
N TYR A 57 12.84 -9.76 2.03
CA TYR A 57 11.98 -10.32 0.99
C TYR A 57 11.85 -11.85 1.11
N GLY A 58 12.97 -12.56 1.21
CA GLY A 58 12.99 -14.03 1.09
C GLY A 58 12.60 -14.78 2.36
N LYS A 59 12.56 -14.12 3.53
CA LYS A 59 12.18 -14.74 4.81
C LYS A 59 11.00 -14.05 5.47
N HIS A 60 11.04 -12.73 5.69
CA HIS A 60 9.95 -12.01 6.38
C HIS A 60 8.71 -11.95 5.50
N HIS A 61 8.80 -11.41 4.30
CA HIS A 61 7.66 -11.33 3.37
C HIS A 61 7.14 -12.72 3.00
N ALA A 62 8.03 -13.65 2.60
CA ALA A 62 7.64 -15.03 2.31
C ALA A 62 6.94 -15.71 3.49
N GLY A 63 7.39 -15.43 4.71
CA GLY A 63 6.77 -15.93 5.95
C GLY A 63 5.34 -15.41 6.15
N TYR A 64 5.07 -14.13 5.86
CA TYR A 64 3.72 -13.58 5.89
C TYR A 64 2.80 -14.24 4.86
N VAL A 65 3.29 -14.44 3.63
CA VAL A 65 2.53 -15.11 2.56
C VAL A 65 2.14 -16.53 2.97
N ALA A 66 3.10 -17.32 3.47
CA ALA A 66 2.86 -18.70 3.90
C ALA A 66 1.83 -18.77 5.03
N LYS A 67 2.00 -17.96 6.09
CA LYS A 67 1.10 -17.91 7.24
C LYS A 67 -0.28 -17.37 6.89
N LEU A 68 -0.38 -16.42 5.94
CA LEU A 68 -1.67 -15.96 5.41
C LEU A 68 -2.40 -17.09 4.69
N SER A 69 -1.69 -17.82 3.81
CA SER A 69 -2.26 -18.97 3.11
C SER A 69 -2.83 -20.01 4.08
N ASP A 70 -2.10 -20.31 5.15
CA ASP A 70 -2.57 -21.25 6.19
C ASP A 70 -3.78 -20.71 6.95
N ALA A 71 -3.79 -19.43 7.31
CA ALA A 71 -4.91 -18.78 7.98
C ALA A 71 -6.18 -18.79 7.11
N LEU A 72 -6.06 -18.48 5.81
CA LEU A 72 -7.19 -18.51 4.87
C LEU A 72 -7.74 -19.92 4.67
N LYS A 73 -6.87 -20.94 4.57
CA LYS A 73 -7.28 -22.35 4.50
C LYS A 73 -8.03 -22.77 5.77
N ALA A 74 -7.51 -22.44 6.95
CA ALA A 74 -8.15 -22.75 8.23
C ALA A 74 -9.52 -22.08 8.37
N ALA A 75 -9.67 -20.86 7.84
CA ALA A 75 -10.91 -20.11 7.83
C ALA A 75 -11.88 -20.50 6.69
N ASN A 76 -11.47 -21.41 5.80
CA ASN A 76 -12.19 -21.72 4.55
C ASN A 76 -12.56 -20.48 3.73
N LEU A 77 -11.64 -19.51 3.68
CA LEU A 77 -11.81 -18.25 2.96
C LEU A 77 -11.02 -18.26 1.65
N GLN A 78 -11.59 -17.61 0.64
CA GLN A 78 -10.93 -17.33 -0.64
C GLN A 78 -10.97 -15.83 -0.91
N THR A 79 -9.88 -15.29 -1.42
CA THR A 79 -9.81 -13.91 -1.90
C THR A 79 -8.87 -13.83 -3.09
N SER A 80 -9.19 -12.94 -4.02
CA SER A 80 -8.30 -12.52 -5.11
C SER A 80 -7.59 -11.21 -4.80
N ASN A 81 -7.98 -10.52 -3.71
CA ASN A 81 -7.42 -9.24 -3.29
C ASN A 81 -7.30 -9.17 -1.76
N VAL A 82 -6.08 -9.39 -1.28
CA VAL A 82 -5.78 -9.36 0.16
C VAL A 82 -5.94 -7.96 0.76
N ALA A 83 -5.66 -6.91 -0.03
CA ALA A 83 -5.82 -5.54 0.46
C ALA A 83 -7.28 -5.19 0.78
N GLU A 84 -8.24 -5.67 -0.03
CA GLU A 84 -9.67 -5.52 0.27
C GLU A 84 -10.08 -6.35 1.49
N LEU A 85 -9.59 -7.58 1.61
CA LEU A 85 -9.90 -8.45 2.74
C LEU A 85 -9.48 -7.81 4.08
N ILE A 86 -8.26 -7.27 4.17
CA ILE A 86 -7.78 -6.66 5.42
C ILE A 86 -8.38 -5.28 5.69
N ALA A 87 -8.84 -4.57 4.67
CA ALA A 87 -9.51 -3.27 4.84
C ALA A 87 -10.82 -3.39 5.65
N ASP A 88 -11.49 -4.54 5.58
CA ASP A 88 -12.72 -4.83 6.31
C ASP A 88 -12.57 -6.07 7.21
N ILE A 89 -11.45 -6.16 7.90
CA ILE A 89 -11.07 -7.32 8.73
C ILE A 89 -12.12 -7.61 9.81
N ASN A 90 -12.83 -6.59 10.29
CA ASN A 90 -13.86 -6.74 11.31
C ASN A 90 -15.13 -7.44 10.80
N ALA A 91 -15.30 -7.61 9.49
CA ALA A 91 -16.37 -8.42 8.91
C ALA A 91 -16.13 -9.93 9.07
N LEU A 92 -14.89 -10.35 9.38
CA LEU A 92 -14.54 -11.73 9.63
C LEU A 92 -14.90 -12.17 11.05
N PRO A 93 -15.14 -13.48 11.30
CA PRO A 93 -15.24 -14.03 12.64
C PRO A 93 -14.02 -13.67 13.51
N ALA A 94 -14.27 -13.34 14.79
CA ALA A 94 -13.23 -12.79 15.68
C ALA A 94 -12.00 -13.70 15.85
N ASP A 95 -12.20 -15.02 15.84
CA ASP A 95 -11.14 -16.03 15.95
C ASP A 95 -10.22 -16.10 14.71
N GLN A 96 -10.67 -15.57 13.56
CA GLN A 96 -9.91 -15.53 12.30
C GLN A 96 -9.18 -14.19 12.10
N GLN A 97 -9.67 -13.10 12.70
CA GLN A 97 -9.18 -11.75 12.45
C GLN A 97 -7.68 -11.58 12.72
N THR A 98 -7.18 -12.04 13.86
CA THR A 98 -5.80 -11.78 14.28
C THR A 98 -4.78 -12.36 13.30
N ALA A 99 -4.96 -13.60 12.89
CA ALA A 99 -4.02 -14.26 11.97
C ALA A 99 -4.04 -13.61 10.59
N ILE A 100 -5.23 -13.30 10.06
CA ILE A 100 -5.40 -12.67 8.73
C ILE A 100 -4.94 -11.22 8.77
N ARG A 101 -5.26 -10.42 9.81
CA ARG A 101 -4.77 -9.06 9.99
C ARG A 101 -3.25 -8.98 9.98
N ASN A 102 -2.58 -9.79 10.82
CA ASN A 102 -1.13 -9.73 10.96
C ASN A 102 -0.41 -10.21 9.69
N ASN A 103 -0.83 -11.32 9.12
CA ASN A 103 -0.14 -11.92 7.98
C ASN A 103 -0.60 -11.30 6.65
N GLY A 104 -1.88 -10.98 6.50
CA GLY A 104 -2.42 -10.25 5.35
C GLY A 104 -1.89 -8.82 5.31
N GLY A 105 -1.88 -8.12 6.45
CA GLY A 105 -1.24 -6.80 6.56
C GLY A 105 0.24 -6.87 6.19
N GLY A 106 0.97 -7.84 6.75
CA GLY A 106 2.38 -8.05 6.41
C GLY A 106 2.60 -8.29 4.92
N HIS A 107 1.79 -9.14 4.31
CA HIS A 107 1.89 -9.40 2.87
C HIS A 107 1.61 -8.16 2.03
N VAL A 108 0.51 -7.46 2.31
CA VAL A 108 0.11 -6.26 1.57
C VAL A 108 1.13 -5.14 1.71
N ASN A 109 1.55 -4.82 2.94
CA ASN A 109 2.51 -3.74 3.22
C ASN A 109 3.84 -3.96 2.49
N HIS A 110 4.37 -5.19 2.52
CA HIS A 110 5.62 -5.53 1.84
C HIS A 110 5.47 -5.54 0.32
N SER A 111 4.33 -6.02 -0.22
CA SER A 111 4.06 -5.99 -1.67
C SER A 111 4.12 -4.59 -2.23
N TRP A 112 3.58 -3.61 -1.50
CA TRP A 112 3.67 -2.19 -1.88
C TRP A 112 5.04 -1.60 -1.63
N PHE A 113 5.69 -1.93 -0.50
CA PHE A 113 7.00 -1.41 -0.12
C PHE A 113 8.06 -1.65 -1.19
N TRP A 114 8.11 -2.85 -1.77
CA TRP A 114 9.04 -3.16 -2.85
C TRP A 114 8.84 -2.26 -4.08
N GLN A 115 7.62 -1.90 -4.40
CA GLN A 115 7.30 -1.05 -5.55
C GLN A 115 7.57 0.45 -5.28
N TRP A 116 7.48 0.88 -4.03
CA TRP A 116 7.83 2.26 -3.64
C TRP A 116 9.32 2.52 -3.56
N MET A 117 10.14 1.52 -3.82
CA MET A 117 11.60 1.68 -3.92
C MET A 117 12.09 1.38 -5.33
N ALA A 118 13.21 2.01 -5.69
CA ALA A 118 13.92 1.80 -6.95
C ALA A 118 15.41 2.12 -6.74
N PRO A 119 16.30 1.59 -7.60
CA PRO A 119 17.73 1.92 -7.55
C PRO A 119 17.95 3.44 -7.58
N ALA A 120 18.86 3.94 -6.75
CA ALA A 120 19.18 5.37 -6.71
C ALA A 120 19.59 5.87 -8.11
N GLY A 121 19.03 7.01 -8.52
CA GLY A 121 19.28 7.59 -9.84
C GLY A 121 18.56 6.92 -11.01
N SER A 122 17.71 5.90 -10.78
CA SER A 122 16.94 5.25 -11.85
C SER A 122 15.64 5.98 -12.23
N GLY A 123 15.29 7.05 -11.52
CA GLY A 123 14.08 7.83 -11.74
C GLY A 123 14.17 9.24 -11.16
N PRO A 124 13.04 9.96 -11.09
CA PRO A 124 12.98 11.28 -10.47
C PRO A 124 13.44 11.25 -9.01
N THR A 125 14.20 12.26 -8.59
CA THR A 125 14.67 12.44 -7.20
C THR A 125 13.67 13.16 -6.31
N ALA A 126 12.56 13.65 -6.88
CA ALA A 126 11.47 14.35 -6.22
C ALA A 126 10.15 14.04 -6.92
N PRO A 127 9.00 14.23 -6.24
CA PRO A 127 7.69 14.10 -6.85
C PRO A 127 7.46 15.17 -7.91
N GLU A 128 6.70 14.83 -8.95
CA GLU A 128 6.33 15.71 -10.06
C GLU A 128 4.81 15.78 -10.20
N GLY A 129 4.31 16.73 -10.99
CA GLY A 129 2.89 16.85 -11.36
C GLY A 129 1.97 16.98 -10.15
N LYS A 130 0.84 16.29 -10.19
CA LYS A 130 -0.23 16.39 -9.18
C LYS A 130 0.22 15.99 -7.78
N LEU A 131 1.13 15.03 -7.64
CA LEU A 131 1.67 14.64 -6.33
C LEU A 131 2.50 15.79 -5.73
N ALA A 132 3.33 16.47 -6.52
CA ALA A 132 4.11 17.62 -6.06
C ALA A 132 3.18 18.78 -5.62
N GLU A 133 2.13 19.07 -6.39
CA GLU A 133 1.13 20.08 -6.05
C GLU A 133 0.37 19.74 -4.76
N ALA A 134 0.00 18.47 -4.57
CA ALA A 134 -0.67 18.00 -3.37
C ALA A 134 0.23 18.09 -2.12
N ILE A 135 1.53 17.78 -2.28
CA ILE A 135 2.54 17.94 -1.21
C ILE A 135 2.68 19.43 -0.86
N GLN A 136 2.84 20.28 -1.86
CA GLN A 136 2.92 21.73 -1.65
C GLN A 136 1.69 22.26 -0.91
N THR A 137 0.49 21.82 -1.30
CA THR A 137 -0.77 22.27 -0.70
C THR A 137 -0.94 21.77 0.74
N SER A 138 -0.53 20.51 1.02
CA SER A 138 -0.78 19.86 2.31
C SER A 138 0.31 20.17 3.35
N PHE A 139 1.56 20.41 2.92
CA PHE A 139 2.72 20.53 3.82
C PHE A 139 3.50 21.83 3.65
N GLY A 140 3.29 22.57 2.56
CA GLY A 140 4.06 23.79 2.23
C GLY A 140 5.36 23.54 1.46
N SER A 141 5.99 22.37 1.63
CA SER A 141 7.17 21.96 0.85
C SER A 141 7.38 20.44 0.91
N LEU A 142 8.22 19.93 0.00
CA LEU A 142 8.70 18.53 0.06
C LEU A 142 9.51 18.28 1.35
N ASP A 143 10.33 19.24 1.76
CA ASP A 143 11.16 19.10 2.96
C ASP A 143 10.32 19.06 4.23
N ASP A 144 9.25 19.87 4.33
CA ASP A 144 8.32 19.81 5.45
C ASP A 144 7.56 18.48 5.48
N MET A 145 7.16 17.94 4.33
CA MET A 145 6.57 16.60 4.24
C MET A 145 7.57 15.52 4.69
N LYS A 146 8.82 15.54 4.19
CA LYS A 146 9.88 14.61 4.61
C LYS A 146 10.16 14.71 6.11
N LYS A 147 10.17 15.91 6.65
CA LYS A 147 10.34 16.14 8.10
C LYS A 147 9.18 15.51 8.89
N ALA A 148 7.94 15.78 8.53
CA ALA A 148 6.76 15.19 9.17
C ALA A 148 6.79 13.66 9.10
N PHE A 149 7.15 13.10 7.94
CA PHE A 149 7.28 11.66 7.74
C PHE A 149 8.39 11.05 8.59
N GLY A 150 9.57 11.69 8.64
CA GLY A 150 10.68 11.26 9.46
C GLY A 150 10.36 11.31 10.97
N GLU A 151 9.60 12.31 11.42
CA GLU A 151 9.12 12.39 12.80
C GLU A 151 8.13 11.25 13.11
N ALA A 152 7.16 10.96 12.23
CA ALA A 152 6.22 9.87 12.43
C ALA A 152 6.92 8.51 12.46
N ALA A 153 7.89 8.28 11.55
CA ALA A 153 8.71 7.07 11.48
C ALA A 153 9.59 6.90 12.72
N GLY A 154 10.26 7.99 13.16
CA GLY A 154 11.14 7.98 14.32
C GLY A 154 10.39 7.81 15.65
N LYS A 155 9.22 8.44 15.79
CA LYS A 155 8.36 8.36 16.99
C LYS A 155 7.57 7.04 17.09
N ARG A 156 7.49 6.23 16.03
CA ARG A 156 6.81 4.92 16.10
C ARG A 156 7.54 4.02 17.10
N PHE A 157 6.95 3.87 18.28
CA PHE A 157 7.49 2.99 19.32
C PHE A 157 7.34 1.53 18.92
N GLY A 158 8.42 0.76 18.96
CA GLY A 158 8.44 -0.64 18.54
C GLY A 158 8.35 -0.81 17.03
N SER A 159 7.74 -1.91 16.60
CA SER A 159 7.55 -2.28 15.21
C SER A 159 6.35 -1.56 14.60
N GLY A 160 6.45 -1.20 13.34
CA GLY A 160 5.35 -0.59 12.60
C GLY A 160 5.79 0.04 11.30
N TRP A 161 4.97 0.95 10.81
CA TRP A 161 5.13 1.62 9.53
C TRP A 161 4.86 3.11 9.65
N ALA A 162 5.51 3.91 8.82
CA ALA A 162 5.14 5.30 8.56
C ALA A 162 4.55 5.42 7.14
N TRP A 163 3.55 6.27 6.97
CA TRP A 163 2.79 6.38 5.73
C TRP A 163 2.60 7.82 5.31
N LEU A 164 2.72 8.08 4.02
CA LEU A 164 2.08 9.21 3.35
C LEU A 164 0.77 8.70 2.76
N ILE A 165 -0.35 9.28 3.15
CA ILE A 165 -1.68 8.85 2.72
C ILE A 165 -2.44 9.97 2.01
N LYS A 166 -3.30 9.60 1.08
CA LYS A 166 -4.32 10.48 0.50
C LYS A 166 -5.64 10.29 1.25
N LYS A 167 -6.15 11.38 1.80
CA LYS A 167 -7.43 11.43 2.50
C LYS A 167 -8.59 11.51 1.50
N ALA A 168 -9.81 11.24 1.97
CA ALA A 168 -11.02 11.30 1.16
C ALA A 168 -11.30 12.69 0.56
N ASP A 169 -10.79 13.76 1.18
CA ASP A 169 -10.87 15.14 0.67
C ASP A 169 -9.76 15.48 -0.34
N GLY A 170 -8.91 14.50 -0.70
CA GLY A 170 -7.81 14.65 -1.64
C GLY A 170 -6.51 15.19 -1.04
N LYS A 171 -6.52 15.64 0.22
CA LYS A 171 -5.32 16.12 0.92
C LYS A 171 -4.41 14.97 1.30
N LEU A 172 -3.12 15.27 1.43
CA LEU A 172 -2.14 14.34 1.97
C LEU A 172 -2.00 14.51 3.47
N ALA A 173 -1.76 13.40 4.16
CA ALA A 173 -1.40 13.36 5.57
C ALA A 173 -0.29 12.35 5.82
N VAL A 174 0.48 12.56 6.90
CA VAL A 174 1.47 11.61 7.39
C VAL A 174 0.91 10.96 8.65
N VAL A 175 0.93 9.62 8.68
CA VAL A 175 0.47 8.83 9.82
C VAL A 175 1.45 7.69 10.12
N SER A 176 1.30 7.01 11.25
CA SER A 176 2.05 5.80 11.54
C SER A 176 1.19 4.76 12.23
N THR A 177 1.38 3.49 11.86
CA THR A 177 0.60 2.36 12.38
C THR A 177 1.50 1.34 13.08
N PRO A 178 1.03 0.63 14.11
CA PRO A 178 1.80 -0.41 14.78
C PRO A 178 1.80 -1.71 13.98
N ASN A 179 2.80 -2.53 14.19
CA ASN A 179 2.92 -3.89 13.65
C ASN A 179 2.71 -3.92 12.12
N GLN A 180 1.73 -4.70 11.65
CA GLN A 180 1.39 -4.80 10.22
C GLN A 180 0.04 -4.13 9.89
N ASP A 181 -0.48 -3.30 10.79
CA ASP A 181 -1.64 -2.48 10.49
C ASP A 181 -1.30 -1.45 9.42
N ASN A 182 -2.29 -1.08 8.60
CA ASN A 182 -2.12 -0.09 7.55
C ASN A 182 -3.35 0.83 7.44
N PRO A 183 -3.23 1.96 6.74
CA PRO A 183 -4.29 2.97 6.66
C PRO A 183 -5.58 2.56 5.96
N LEU A 184 -5.69 1.34 5.42
CA LEU A 184 -6.95 0.82 4.87
C LEU A 184 -7.82 0.14 5.92
N MET A 185 -7.28 -0.29 7.07
CA MET A 185 -7.92 -1.15 8.05
C MET A 185 -8.94 -0.38 8.91
N LYS A 186 -10.19 -0.33 8.45
CA LYS A 186 -11.30 0.33 9.15
C LYS A 186 -11.58 -0.32 10.51
N GLY A 187 -11.77 0.54 11.53
CA GLY A 187 -12.04 0.08 12.89
C GLY A 187 -10.84 -0.58 13.59
N ILE A 188 -9.66 -0.61 12.95
CA ILE A 188 -8.39 -1.05 13.50
C ILE A 188 -7.48 0.14 13.76
N VAL A 189 -7.28 0.99 12.76
CA VAL A 189 -6.59 2.26 12.91
C VAL A 189 -7.59 3.36 13.24
N ALA A 190 -7.12 4.47 13.82
CA ALA A 190 -8.00 5.62 14.08
C ALA A 190 -8.55 6.18 12.76
N ASP A 191 -9.78 6.73 12.79
CA ASP A 191 -10.40 7.31 11.59
C ASP A 191 -9.57 8.46 10.99
N SER A 192 -8.82 9.19 11.84
CA SER A 192 -7.84 10.18 11.42
C SER A 192 -6.70 9.60 10.58
N ASP A 193 -6.39 8.31 10.74
CA ASP A 193 -5.27 7.63 10.10
C ASP A 193 -5.70 6.80 8.88
N LEU A 194 -7.01 6.73 8.62
CA LEU A 194 -7.55 6.10 7.41
C LEU A 194 -7.24 6.94 6.17
N GLY A 195 -6.88 6.28 5.09
CA GLY A 195 -6.62 6.89 3.78
C GLY A 195 -5.98 5.91 2.81
N THR A 196 -5.82 6.33 1.57
CA THR A 196 -5.11 5.51 0.56
C THR A 196 -3.60 5.71 0.70
N PRO A 197 -2.80 4.65 0.88
CA PRO A 197 -1.35 4.76 0.96
C PRO A 197 -0.74 5.27 -0.35
N VAL A 198 0.12 6.29 -0.27
CA VAL A 198 0.90 6.83 -1.39
C VAL A 198 2.35 6.40 -1.29
N LEU A 199 2.90 6.39 -0.06
CA LEU A 199 4.20 5.84 0.31
C LEU A 199 4.09 5.17 1.67
N GLY A 200 4.91 4.15 1.90
CA GLY A 200 5.06 3.51 3.20
C GLY A 200 6.51 3.13 3.46
N LEU A 201 6.96 3.31 4.71
CA LEU A 201 8.28 2.93 5.19
C LEU A 201 8.14 1.93 6.32
N ASP A 202 8.74 0.77 6.16
CA ASP A 202 8.90 -0.22 7.22
C ASP A 202 9.89 0.26 8.27
N VAL A 203 9.44 0.39 9.51
CA VAL A 203 10.30 0.75 10.67
C VAL A 203 10.41 -0.38 11.68
N TRP A 204 10.05 -1.61 11.30
CA TRP A 204 10.45 -2.81 12.02
C TRP A 204 11.97 -2.90 12.01
N GLU A 205 12.57 -3.38 13.09
CA GLU A 205 14.04 -3.48 13.18
C GLU A 205 14.66 -4.36 12.10
N HIS A 206 13.96 -5.40 11.65
CA HIS A 206 14.42 -6.26 10.56
C HIS A 206 14.65 -5.52 9.23
N ALA A 207 14.01 -4.36 9.03
CA ALA A 207 14.16 -3.57 7.81
C ALA A 207 15.50 -2.79 7.75
N TYR A 208 16.19 -2.60 8.89
CA TYR A 208 17.36 -1.73 8.92
C TYR A 208 18.47 -2.18 9.88
N TYR A 209 18.24 -3.12 10.78
CA TYR A 209 19.18 -3.38 11.89
C TYR A 209 20.53 -3.91 11.43
N LEU A 210 20.60 -4.70 10.36
CA LEU A 210 21.88 -5.24 9.87
C LEU A 210 22.84 -4.16 9.40
N HIS A 211 22.34 -3.08 8.79
CA HIS A 211 23.17 -1.98 8.29
C HIS A 211 23.25 -0.80 9.27
N TYR A 212 22.13 -0.43 9.89
CA TYR A 212 22.02 0.78 10.72
C TYR A 212 21.99 0.51 12.20
N GLN A 213 21.85 -0.73 12.68
CA GLN A 213 21.67 -1.15 14.06
C GLN A 213 20.55 -0.32 14.73
N ASN A 214 20.87 0.35 15.86
CA ASN A 214 19.90 1.17 16.57
C ASN A 214 19.66 2.56 15.96
N LYS A 215 20.32 2.88 14.84
CA LYS A 215 20.25 4.22 14.22
C LYS A 215 19.10 4.31 13.19
N ARG A 216 17.86 4.12 13.67
CA ARG A 216 16.66 4.28 12.81
C ARG A 216 16.62 5.63 12.07
N PRO A 217 17.01 6.79 12.64
CA PRO A 217 17.04 8.05 11.91
C PRO A 217 17.94 8.03 10.67
N ASP A 218 19.10 7.34 10.72
CA ASP A 218 20.01 7.24 9.58
C ASP A 218 19.38 6.41 8.45
N TYR A 219 18.70 5.31 8.80
CA TYR A 219 17.91 4.52 7.85
C TYR A 219 16.80 5.35 7.17
N ILE A 220 16.02 6.10 7.97
CA ILE A 220 14.95 6.96 7.44
C ILE A 220 15.53 7.99 6.47
N ALA A 221 16.67 8.61 6.79
CA ALA A 221 17.33 9.56 5.93
C ALA A 221 17.86 8.93 4.63
N ALA A 222 18.44 7.73 4.73
CA ALA A 222 18.97 7.00 3.58
C ALA A 222 17.87 6.52 2.62
N TRP A 223 16.72 6.10 3.15
CA TRP A 223 15.61 5.59 2.36
C TRP A 223 15.10 6.57 1.30
N TRP A 224 15.15 7.88 1.56
CA TRP A 224 14.71 8.89 0.58
C TRP A 224 15.50 8.85 -0.73
N ASN A 225 16.71 8.28 -0.75
CA ASN A 225 17.52 8.14 -1.97
C ASN A 225 17.02 7.01 -2.89
N VAL A 226 16.22 6.10 -2.36
CA VAL A 226 15.67 4.95 -3.11
C VAL A 226 14.16 5.02 -3.30
N VAL A 227 13.51 6.12 -2.93
CA VAL A 227 12.06 6.30 -3.14
C VAL A 227 11.74 6.35 -4.63
N ASN A 228 10.81 5.50 -5.05
CA ASN A 228 10.24 5.49 -6.40
C ASN A 228 9.11 6.51 -6.51
N TRP A 229 9.47 7.77 -6.77
CA TRP A 229 8.50 8.86 -6.90
C TRP A 229 7.50 8.65 -8.03
N LYS A 230 7.88 7.94 -9.10
CA LYS A 230 6.98 7.61 -10.19
C LYS A 230 5.85 6.68 -9.72
N GLN A 231 6.20 5.68 -8.92
CA GLN A 231 5.19 4.77 -8.33
C GLN A 231 4.33 5.50 -7.30
N ALA A 232 4.93 6.36 -6.47
CA ALA A 232 4.18 7.18 -5.52
C ALA A 232 3.14 8.08 -6.23
N ALA A 233 3.53 8.70 -7.34
CA ALA A 233 2.60 9.50 -8.15
C ALA A 233 1.47 8.64 -8.75
N ALA A 234 1.79 7.44 -9.25
CA ALA A 234 0.79 6.51 -9.76
C ALA A 234 -0.21 6.07 -8.67
N CYS A 235 0.26 5.80 -7.45
CA CYS A 235 -0.59 5.51 -6.30
C CYS A 235 -1.50 6.69 -5.94
N PHE A 236 -0.95 7.91 -5.93
CA PHE A 236 -1.73 9.12 -5.64
C PHE A 236 -2.81 9.39 -6.69
N GLU A 237 -2.54 9.17 -7.97
CA GLU A 237 -3.49 9.42 -9.06
C GLU A 237 -4.51 8.30 -9.24
N GLY A 238 -4.14 7.07 -8.90
CA GLY A 238 -5.01 5.89 -9.00
C GLY A 238 -5.96 5.70 -7.80
N SER A 239 -5.92 6.60 -6.82
CA SER A 239 -6.67 6.52 -5.56
C SER A 239 -7.89 7.45 -5.51
#